data_b1ade03ceac268b2b9883e08d224b52c
#
_entry.id   b1ade03ceac268b2b9883e08d224b52c
#
_cell.length_a   1.000
_cell.length_b   1.000
_cell.length_c   1.000
_cell.angle_alpha   90.00
_cell.angle_beta   90.00
_cell.angle_gamma   90.00
#
_symmetry.space_group_name_H-M   'P 1'
#
loop_
_entity.id
_entity.type
_entity.pdbx_description
1 polymer ?
#
loop_
_entity_poly.entity_id
_entity_poly.type
_entity_poly.pdbx_seq_one_letter_code
_entity_poly.pdbx_strand_id
1 'polypeptide(L)'
;MATIDIHNLSGEKVGTFDLADEIFGAVNEDLLWEAVKHYRAGQRAGTHKTKARREVSGSGKKLWKQKGTGRARIGSIRSPLWRHGYTVHGPQPRSYDYTFPKKKLLGALRSALASKLADGKLIVVNAFDVKEPKTKEFRKELD
;
A
#
# COMPACT_ATOMS: atom_id res chain seq x y z
N MET A 1 3.65 -23.28 -24.95
CA MET A 1 3.38 -23.78 -23.58
C MET A 1 4.71 -23.96 -22.88
N ALA A 2 4.91 -23.31 -21.76
CA ALA A 2 6.10 -23.48 -20.93
C ALA A 2 5.88 -24.67 -19.98
N THR A 3 6.90 -25.48 -19.78
CA THR A 3 6.89 -26.61 -18.82
C THR A 3 7.76 -26.24 -17.62
N ILE A 4 7.34 -26.62 -16.42
CA ILE A 4 8.12 -26.43 -15.19
C ILE A 4 8.25 -27.76 -14.46
N ASP A 5 9.40 -27.94 -13.84
CA ASP A 5 9.67 -29.13 -13.04
C ASP A 5 8.94 -29.05 -11.68
N ILE A 6 8.34 -30.17 -11.27
CA ILE A 6 7.73 -30.32 -9.94
C ILE A 6 8.76 -30.98 -9.05
N HIS A 7 9.01 -30.39 -7.89
CA HIS A 7 9.93 -30.89 -6.89
C HIS A 7 9.17 -31.41 -5.64
N ASN A 8 9.79 -32.29 -4.90
CA ASN A 8 9.38 -32.61 -3.53
C ASN A 8 10.07 -31.65 -2.55
N LEU A 9 9.78 -31.73 -1.25
CA LEU A 9 10.43 -30.92 -0.23
C LEU A 9 11.94 -31.18 -0.11
N SER A 10 12.42 -32.34 -0.56
CA SER A 10 13.84 -32.69 -0.57
C SER A 10 14.57 -32.15 -1.81
N GLY A 11 13.92 -31.38 -2.68
CA GLY A 11 14.50 -30.82 -3.90
C GLY A 11 14.59 -31.78 -5.08
N GLU A 12 14.11 -33.03 -4.95
CA GLU A 12 14.14 -34.00 -6.04
C GLU A 12 13.00 -33.77 -7.02
N LYS A 13 13.30 -33.92 -8.31
CA LYS A 13 12.30 -33.80 -9.38
C LYS A 13 11.35 -35.00 -9.36
N VAL A 14 10.06 -34.73 -9.20
CA VAL A 14 9.01 -35.77 -9.17
C VAL A 14 8.28 -35.85 -10.51
N GLY A 15 8.17 -34.73 -11.23
CA GLY A 15 7.43 -34.68 -12.49
C GLY A 15 7.59 -33.34 -13.21
N THR A 16 6.77 -33.14 -14.22
CA THR A 16 6.68 -31.87 -14.98
C THR A 16 5.24 -31.40 -15.03
N PHE A 17 5.04 -30.10 -15.05
CA PHE A 17 3.73 -29.46 -15.17
C PHE A 17 3.71 -28.49 -16.36
N ASP A 18 2.71 -28.61 -17.20
CA ASP A 18 2.51 -27.75 -18.35
C ASP A 18 1.76 -26.49 -17.93
N LEU A 19 2.32 -25.33 -18.22
CA LEU A 19 1.77 -24.02 -17.86
C LEU A 19 0.93 -23.47 -19.00
N ALA A 20 -0.27 -23.03 -18.69
CA ALA A 20 -1.16 -22.40 -19.66
C ALA A 20 -0.66 -20.99 -20.05
N ASP A 21 -0.50 -20.74 -21.34
CA ASP A 21 -0.04 -19.45 -21.89
C ASP A 21 -0.99 -18.30 -21.53
N GLU A 22 -2.27 -18.57 -21.28
CA GLU A 22 -3.25 -17.58 -20.82
C GLU A 22 -2.90 -16.98 -19.45
N ILE A 23 -2.17 -17.72 -18.61
CA ILE A 23 -1.77 -17.31 -17.26
C ILE A 23 -0.33 -16.79 -17.27
N PHE A 24 0.56 -17.47 -17.96
CA PHE A 24 2.01 -17.25 -17.94
C PHE A 24 2.56 -16.60 -19.21
N GLY A 25 1.71 -15.98 -20.04
CA GLY A 25 2.11 -15.37 -21.29
C GLY A 25 2.79 -14.01 -21.12
N ALA A 26 2.04 -12.94 -21.37
CA ALA A 26 2.60 -11.59 -21.36
C ALA A 26 2.71 -10.98 -19.97
N VAL A 27 3.85 -10.38 -19.67
CA VAL A 27 4.06 -9.57 -18.45
C VAL A 27 3.60 -8.13 -18.71
N ASN A 28 2.73 -7.60 -17.86
CA ASN A 28 2.28 -6.21 -17.89
C ASN A 28 2.81 -5.48 -16.65
N GLU A 29 3.90 -4.73 -16.82
CA GLU A 29 4.58 -4.01 -15.75
C GLU A 29 3.74 -2.86 -15.19
N ASP A 30 3.00 -2.14 -16.03
CA ASP A 30 2.13 -1.03 -15.60
C ASP A 30 1.05 -1.53 -14.65
N LEU A 31 0.48 -2.68 -14.95
CA LEU A 31 -0.55 -3.29 -14.11
C LEU A 31 0.01 -3.77 -12.77
N LEU A 32 1.23 -4.29 -12.76
CA LEU A 32 1.96 -4.64 -11.53
C LEU A 32 2.21 -3.40 -10.67
N TRP A 33 2.67 -2.31 -11.30
CA TRP A 33 2.89 -1.05 -10.60
C TRP A 33 1.61 -0.50 -9.99
N GLU A 34 0.49 -0.49 -10.74
CA GLU A 34 -0.81 -0.08 -10.21
C GLU A 34 -1.24 -0.92 -9.00
N ALA A 35 -1.07 -2.25 -9.06
CA ALA A 35 -1.43 -3.15 -7.96
C ALA A 35 -0.59 -2.90 -6.70
N VAL A 36 0.72 -2.71 -6.85
CA VAL A 36 1.62 -2.37 -5.74
C VAL A 36 1.28 -1.00 -5.15
N LYS A 37 0.97 -0.02 -5.99
CA LYS A 37 0.53 1.32 -5.55
C LYS A 37 -0.76 1.24 -4.74
N HIS A 38 -1.74 0.47 -5.19
CA HIS A 38 -2.99 0.21 -4.46
C HIS A 38 -2.71 -0.41 -3.09
N TYR A 39 -1.94 -1.48 -3.05
CA TYR A 39 -1.56 -2.17 -1.81
C TYR A 39 -0.88 -1.22 -0.81
N ARG A 40 0.11 -0.45 -1.26
CA ARG A 40 0.80 0.54 -0.42
C ARG A 40 -0.12 1.66 0.06
N ALA A 41 -1.07 2.09 -0.77
CA ALA A 41 -2.04 3.11 -0.38
C ALA A 41 -2.96 2.60 0.74
N GLY A 42 -3.45 1.35 0.65
CA GLY A 42 -4.26 0.73 1.70
C GLY A 42 -3.53 0.54 3.04
N GLN A 43 -2.20 0.41 3.02
CA GLN A 43 -1.41 0.30 4.25
C GLN A 43 -1.20 1.63 4.99
N ARG A 44 -1.52 2.77 4.37
CA ARG A 44 -1.32 4.08 4.99
C ARG A 44 -2.40 4.34 6.05
N ALA A 45 -1.99 4.55 7.29
CA ALA A 45 -2.89 4.87 8.41
C ALA A 45 -3.60 6.24 8.25
N GLY A 46 -2.98 7.20 7.57
CA GLY A 46 -3.57 8.50 7.27
C GLY A 46 -3.90 9.37 8.49
N THR A 47 -3.20 9.21 9.60
CA THR A 47 -3.48 9.86 10.90
C THR A 47 -2.94 11.27 11.03
N HIS A 48 -2.28 11.81 10.01
CA HIS A 48 -1.72 13.16 10.02
C HIS A 48 -2.84 14.21 10.11
N LYS A 49 -2.65 15.18 10.99
CA LYS A 49 -3.63 16.24 11.24
C LYS A 49 -2.97 17.57 11.60
N THR A 50 -3.53 18.65 11.12
CA THR A 50 -3.27 20.01 11.62
C THR A 50 -4.53 20.59 12.21
N LYS A 51 -4.39 21.49 13.21
CA LYS A 51 -5.53 22.12 13.87
C LYS A 51 -6.24 23.09 12.95
N ALA A 52 -7.52 22.90 12.72
CA ALA A 52 -8.41 23.86 12.07
C ALA A 52 -8.71 25.02 13.00
N ARG A 53 -9.27 26.12 12.46
CA ARG A 53 -9.57 27.35 13.22
C ARG A 53 -10.37 27.12 14.52
N ARG A 54 -11.32 26.20 14.49
CA ARG A 54 -12.16 25.86 15.65
C ARG A 54 -11.44 25.05 16.72
N GLU A 55 -10.35 24.37 16.34
CA GLU A 55 -9.60 23.48 17.22
C GLU A 55 -8.41 24.18 17.90
N VAL A 56 -8.02 25.34 17.39
CA VAL A 56 -6.96 26.15 18.01
C VAL A 56 -7.51 26.86 19.23
N SER A 57 -6.82 26.72 20.38
CA SER A 57 -7.11 27.47 21.60
C SER A 57 -6.85 28.97 21.39
N GLY A 58 -7.70 29.79 21.94
CA GLY A 58 -7.55 31.25 21.85
C GLY A 58 -8.88 31.96 22.07
N SER A 59 -8.82 33.24 22.42
CA SER A 59 -10.01 34.07 22.65
C SER A 59 -10.85 34.22 21.37
N GLY A 60 -12.17 34.16 21.52
CA GLY A 60 -13.13 34.53 20.50
C GLY A 60 -13.31 36.07 20.35
N LYS A 61 -12.80 36.87 21.30
CA LYS A 61 -12.94 38.31 21.31
C LYS A 61 -12.14 38.94 20.18
N LYS A 62 -12.73 39.95 19.52
CA LYS A 62 -12.04 40.81 18.55
C LYS A 62 -11.00 41.65 19.29
N LEU A 63 -9.74 41.67 18.81
CA LEU A 63 -8.63 42.30 19.50
C LEU A 63 -8.77 43.83 19.59
N TRP A 64 -9.29 44.51 18.54
CA TRP A 64 -9.54 45.96 18.52
C TRP A 64 -10.71 46.30 17.59
N LYS A 65 -11.16 47.55 17.66
CA LYS A 65 -12.26 48.07 16.86
C LYS A 65 -11.95 47.98 15.35
N GLN A 66 -12.99 47.87 14.52
CA GLN A 66 -12.87 47.71 13.07
C GLN A 66 -12.17 48.90 12.38
N LYS A 67 -12.37 50.13 12.90
CA LYS A 67 -11.83 51.39 12.38
C LYS A 67 -11.36 52.26 13.53
N GLY A 68 -10.56 53.32 13.26
CA GLY A 68 -10.16 54.33 14.24
C GLY A 68 -8.95 53.91 15.11
N THR A 69 -8.21 52.86 14.77
CA THR A 69 -7.04 52.40 15.54
C THR A 69 -5.71 52.59 14.83
N GLY A 70 -5.70 53.03 13.55
CA GLY A 70 -4.49 53.12 12.73
C GLY A 70 -3.82 51.77 12.41
N ARG A 71 -4.39 50.65 12.88
CA ARG A 71 -3.88 49.28 12.70
C ARG A 71 -4.64 48.53 11.61
N ALA A 72 -4.01 47.51 11.08
CA ALA A 72 -4.67 46.57 10.16
C ALA A 72 -5.93 45.94 10.78
N ARG A 73 -6.95 45.76 9.98
CA ARG A 73 -8.20 45.11 10.45
C ARG A 73 -7.97 43.67 10.86
N ILE A 74 -8.51 43.27 11.99
CA ILE A 74 -8.39 41.89 12.50
C ILE A 74 -9.74 41.37 12.93
N GLY A 75 -9.97 40.07 12.68
CA GLY A 75 -11.15 39.35 13.15
C GLY A 75 -10.88 38.49 14.39
N SER A 76 -9.85 37.67 14.34
CA SER A 76 -9.55 36.69 15.39
C SER A 76 -8.06 36.47 15.54
N ILE A 77 -7.59 36.31 16.76
CA ILE A 77 -6.22 35.91 17.09
C ILE A 77 -5.84 34.52 16.57
N ARG A 78 -6.84 33.68 16.32
CA ARG A 78 -6.64 32.33 15.73
C ARG A 78 -6.37 32.33 14.24
N SER A 79 -6.35 33.53 13.60
CA SER A 79 -6.06 33.66 12.16
C SER A 79 -4.70 33.06 11.81
N PRO A 80 -4.54 32.45 10.62
CA PRO A 80 -3.27 31.85 10.19
C PRO A 80 -2.14 32.86 10.01
N LEU A 81 -2.47 34.15 9.97
CA LEU A 81 -1.49 35.24 9.91
C LEU A 81 -0.76 35.49 11.23
N TRP A 82 -1.29 34.92 12.32
CA TRP A 82 -0.72 35.08 13.67
C TRP A 82 0.07 33.85 14.11
N ARG A 83 1.08 34.08 14.93
CA ARG A 83 1.74 32.97 15.63
C ARG A 83 0.71 32.21 16.43
N HIS A 84 0.81 30.88 16.43
CA HIS A 84 -0.16 29.96 17.05
C HIS A 84 -1.57 30.01 16.43
N GLY A 85 -1.74 30.62 15.26
CA GLY A 85 -2.97 30.51 14.48
C GLY A 85 -3.16 29.12 13.85
N TYR A 86 -4.31 28.90 13.21
CA TYR A 86 -4.59 27.62 12.54
C TYR A 86 -3.81 27.49 11.22
N THR A 87 -3.63 26.27 10.77
CA THR A 87 -3.02 25.99 9.46
C THR A 87 -4.08 25.96 8.37
N VAL A 88 -3.89 26.79 7.32
CA VAL A 88 -4.78 26.82 6.14
C VAL A 88 -4.44 25.63 5.24
N HIS A 89 -5.46 24.90 4.78
CA HIS A 89 -5.31 23.74 3.89
C HIS A 89 -4.34 22.66 4.40
N GLY A 90 -4.17 22.59 5.72
CA GLY A 90 -3.33 21.55 6.32
C GLY A 90 -3.91 20.15 6.17
N PRO A 91 -3.09 19.12 6.33
CA PRO A 91 -3.53 17.73 6.22
C PRO A 91 -4.60 17.42 7.26
N GLN A 92 -5.58 16.62 6.86
CA GLN A 92 -6.62 16.08 7.72
C GLN A 92 -6.57 14.55 7.66
N PRO A 93 -6.97 13.85 8.73
CA PRO A 93 -7.04 12.39 8.72
C PRO A 93 -7.96 11.91 7.61
N ARG A 94 -7.46 10.97 6.80
CA ARG A 94 -8.24 10.35 5.73
C ARG A 94 -7.78 8.93 5.47
N SER A 95 -8.66 8.11 4.94
CA SER A 95 -8.28 6.85 4.32
C SER A 95 -7.62 7.12 2.96
N TYR A 96 -6.59 6.35 2.66
CA TYR A 96 -5.94 6.31 1.35
C TYR A 96 -6.34 5.09 0.53
N ASP A 97 -7.19 4.25 1.11
CA ASP A 97 -7.74 3.09 0.43
C ASP A 97 -8.71 3.53 -0.68
N TYR A 98 -8.65 2.84 -1.80
CA TYR A 98 -9.53 3.06 -2.95
C TYR A 98 -9.87 1.73 -3.62
N THR A 99 -11.01 1.66 -4.26
CA THR A 99 -11.47 0.44 -4.93
C THR A 99 -10.58 0.13 -6.13
N PHE A 100 -10.00 -1.06 -6.14
CA PHE A 100 -9.23 -1.57 -7.27
C PHE A 100 -10.01 -2.71 -7.97
N PRO A 101 -10.22 -2.67 -9.31
CA PRO A 101 -11.00 -3.67 -10.00
C PRO A 101 -10.41 -5.07 -9.85
N LYS A 102 -11.24 -6.06 -9.47
CA LYS A 102 -10.80 -7.46 -9.29
C LYS A 102 -10.11 -8.05 -10.54
N LYS A 103 -10.61 -7.71 -11.74
CA LYS A 103 -10.00 -8.16 -13.00
C LYS A 103 -8.56 -7.65 -13.17
N LYS A 104 -8.31 -6.38 -12.79
CA LYS A 104 -6.96 -5.80 -12.79
C LYS A 104 -6.05 -6.50 -11.78
N LEU A 105 -6.56 -6.79 -10.57
CA LEU A 105 -5.79 -7.49 -9.55
C LEU A 105 -5.38 -8.89 -9.99
N LEU A 106 -6.31 -9.65 -10.59
CA LEU A 106 -6.02 -10.97 -11.16
C LEU A 106 -5.01 -10.89 -12.31
N GLY A 107 -5.15 -9.89 -13.19
CA GLY A 107 -4.18 -9.64 -14.26
C GLY A 107 -2.78 -9.33 -13.72
N ALA A 108 -2.68 -8.50 -12.68
CA ALA A 108 -1.41 -8.20 -12.00
C ALA A 108 -0.78 -9.47 -11.38
N LEU A 109 -1.59 -10.32 -10.74
CA LEU A 109 -1.10 -11.58 -10.17
C LEU A 109 -0.55 -12.51 -11.25
N ARG A 110 -1.27 -12.67 -12.38
CA ARG A 110 -0.80 -13.46 -13.53
C ARG A 110 0.52 -12.91 -14.07
N SER A 111 0.62 -11.59 -14.25
CA SER A 111 1.85 -10.93 -14.70
C SER A 111 3.02 -11.14 -13.73
N ALA A 112 2.75 -11.14 -12.40
CA ALA A 112 3.77 -11.40 -11.39
C ALA A 112 4.31 -12.83 -11.49
N LEU A 113 3.43 -13.81 -11.64
CA LEU A 113 3.82 -15.22 -11.80
C LEU A 113 4.59 -15.44 -13.10
N ALA A 114 4.13 -14.85 -14.19
CA ALA A 114 4.82 -14.92 -15.50
C ALA A 114 6.24 -14.32 -15.42
N SER A 115 6.41 -13.17 -14.75
CA SER A 115 7.71 -12.56 -14.51
C SER A 115 8.63 -13.47 -13.69
N LYS A 116 8.12 -14.11 -12.63
CA LYS A 116 8.89 -15.04 -11.81
C LYS A 116 9.29 -16.31 -12.55
N LEU A 117 8.43 -16.77 -13.43
CA LEU A 117 8.75 -17.90 -14.33
C LEU A 117 9.88 -17.53 -15.28
N ALA A 118 9.80 -16.36 -15.92
CA ALA A 118 10.83 -15.85 -16.84
C ALA A 118 12.19 -15.66 -16.14
N ASP A 119 12.18 -15.22 -14.88
CA ASP A 119 13.37 -15.08 -14.04
C ASP A 119 13.93 -16.43 -13.51
N GLY A 120 13.25 -17.56 -13.73
CA GLY A 120 13.61 -18.86 -13.15
C GLY A 120 13.47 -18.93 -11.62
N LYS A 121 12.64 -18.06 -11.04
CA LYS A 121 12.43 -17.95 -9.57
C LYS A 121 11.11 -18.57 -9.11
N LEU A 122 10.44 -19.31 -9.97
CA LEU A 122 9.22 -20.03 -9.64
C LEU A 122 9.55 -21.49 -9.38
N ILE A 123 9.31 -21.97 -8.19
CA ILE A 123 9.49 -23.38 -7.80
C ILE A 123 8.10 -23.96 -7.52
N VAL A 124 7.82 -25.11 -8.12
CA VAL A 124 6.57 -25.83 -7.90
C VAL A 124 6.85 -27.07 -7.07
N VAL A 125 6.12 -27.21 -5.97
CA VAL A 125 6.25 -28.34 -5.05
C VAL A 125 4.95 -29.15 -5.08
N ASN A 126 5.07 -30.48 -5.11
CA ASN A 126 3.92 -31.39 -5.21
C ASN A 126 3.05 -31.40 -3.94
N ALA A 127 3.69 -31.45 -2.76
CA ALA A 127 3.01 -31.48 -1.47
C ALA A 127 3.92 -30.95 -0.36
N PHE A 128 3.30 -30.42 0.70
CA PHE A 128 3.97 -30.02 1.93
C PHE A 128 3.72 -31.06 3.03
N ASP A 129 4.32 -32.23 2.89
CA ASP A 129 4.17 -33.32 3.84
C ASP A 129 5.09 -33.12 5.05
N VAL A 130 4.62 -32.34 6.02
CA VAL A 130 5.34 -32.11 7.28
C VAL A 130 4.77 -33.02 8.35
N LYS A 131 5.60 -33.87 8.93
CA LYS A 131 5.18 -34.87 9.97
C LYS A 131 4.63 -34.23 11.24
N GLU A 132 5.19 -33.08 11.64
CA GLU A 132 4.77 -32.30 12.81
C GLU A 132 4.68 -30.82 12.45
N PRO A 133 3.72 -30.05 12.98
CA PRO A 133 3.56 -28.62 12.70
C PRO A 133 4.60 -27.77 13.47
N LYS A 134 5.89 -28.05 13.26
CA LYS A 134 7.02 -27.33 13.85
C LYS A 134 7.71 -26.45 12.81
N THR A 135 7.63 -25.14 12.98
CA THR A 135 8.24 -24.16 12.07
C THR A 135 9.76 -24.31 11.95
N LYS A 136 10.44 -24.78 13.01
CA LYS A 136 11.89 -25.00 13.01
C LYS A 136 12.32 -26.14 12.08
N GLU A 137 11.54 -27.22 12.00
CA GLU A 137 11.82 -28.35 11.13
C GLU A 137 11.52 -27.97 9.67
N PHE A 138 10.37 -27.36 9.44
CA PHE A 138 9.99 -26.88 8.11
C PHE A 138 10.99 -25.87 7.52
N ARG A 139 11.53 -24.97 8.34
CA ARG A 139 12.54 -24.03 7.88
C ARG A 139 13.84 -24.71 7.44
N LYS A 140 14.24 -25.81 8.12
CA LYS A 140 15.44 -26.57 7.73
C LYS A 140 15.29 -27.31 6.40
N GLU A 141 14.04 -27.62 6.02
CA GLU A 141 13.76 -28.27 4.73
C GLU A 141 13.65 -27.25 3.59
N LEU A 142 13.41 -25.95 3.90
CA LEU A 142 13.31 -24.88 2.92
C LEU A 142 14.64 -24.15 2.66
N ASP A 143 15.57 -24.13 3.64
CA ASP A 143 16.92 -23.51 3.55
C ASP A 143 17.91 -24.47 2.87
#